data_114182447cfd8ce8a4c36fae7963b7f4
#
_entry.id   114182447cfd8ce8a4c36fae7963b7f4
#
_cell.length_a   1.000
_cell.length_b   1.000
_cell.length_c   1.000
_cell.angle_alpha   90.00
_cell.angle_beta   90.00
_cell.angle_gamma   90.00
#
_symmetry.space_group_name_H-M   'P 1'
#
loop_
_entity.id
_entity.type
_entity.pdbx_description
1 polymer ?
#
loop_
_entity_poly.entity_id
_entity_poly.type
_entity_poly.pdbx_seq_one_letter_code
_entity_poly.pdbx_strand_id
1 'polypeptide(L)'
;MDYLELVISTAGGGIDTVTMALTAGGFEDLVIEDEAEFSTFLEDNREYWDYIDESLQKELQGLSQVKLYLETEDKAGLTRLKTLLQGLKEKHGDALGSLELTVKPLAQVNWEESWKENYPPQPVGEKLVVLPCWLDAQQAEDRLPVILDPGLTFGTGAHPSTQMVMEFMEDMNLAGKNCLDLGSGSGILSITALRLGAKTAIGVDIDPKAENIARENAGYNGFGSPEFTALTGNVTADKKLMQRLCREHYDLVLVNIVADVIISLAPVLPAFLQNDSVLLLSGILDTRINDVIAALEKENLTVVAQKEKEDWRSLKVRKIL
;
A
#
# COMPACT_ATOMS: atom_id res chain seq x y z
N MET A 1 -14.48 -26.82 -2.92
CA MET A 1 -13.47 -27.91 -2.86
C MET A 1 -12.55 -27.60 -1.70
N ASP A 2 -12.28 -28.56 -0.83
CA ASP A 2 -11.38 -28.32 0.30
C ASP A 2 -9.95 -28.61 -0.13
N TYR A 3 -9.01 -27.78 0.27
CA TYR A 3 -7.60 -27.92 -0.05
C TYR A 3 -6.76 -28.31 1.17
N LEU A 4 -5.61 -28.90 0.91
CA LEU A 4 -4.55 -29.11 1.89
C LEU A 4 -3.41 -28.14 1.57
N GLU A 5 -2.98 -27.40 2.56
CA GLU A 5 -1.70 -26.69 2.53
C GLU A 5 -0.59 -27.68 2.92
N LEU A 6 0.40 -27.81 2.10
CA LEU A 6 1.53 -28.71 2.26
C LEU A 6 2.79 -27.84 2.39
N VAL A 7 3.40 -27.86 3.57
CA VAL A 7 4.58 -27.06 3.89
C VAL A 7 5.78 -27.98 4.01
N ILE A 8 6.81 -27.73 3.21
CA ILE A 8 8.06 -28.49 3.16
C ILE A 8 9.17 -27.63 3.75
N SER A 9 9.70 -28.03 4.90
CA SER A 9 10.84 -27.34 5.53
C SER A 9 12.12 -27.72 4.80
N THR A 10 12.90 -26.72 4.38
CA THR A 10 14.17 -26.89 3.68
C THR A 10 15.27 -26.02 4.31
N ALA A 11 16.50 -26.16 3.85
CA ALA A 11 17.56 -25.17 4.11
C ALA A 11 17.57 -24.15 2.97
N GLY A 12 17.96 -22.90 3.21
CA GLY A 12 17.99 -21.84 2.20
C GLY A 12 18.74 -22.25 0.93
N GLY A 13 19.93 -22.88 1.08
CA GLY A 13 20.66 -23.44 -0.07
C GLY A 13 20.01 -24.65 -0.76
N GLY A 14 18.93 -25.19 -0.22
CA GLY A 14 18.18 -26.33 -0.75
C GLY A 14 16.93 -25.96 -1.56
N ILE A 15 16.45 -24.73 -1.43
CA ILE A 15 15.18 -24.26 -2.00
C ILE A 15 15.12 -24.51 -3.50
N ASP A 16 16.10 -24.06 -4.27
CA ASP A 16 16.13 -24.23 -5.72
C ASP A 16 16.03 -25.70 -6.13
N THR A 17 16.79 -26.56 -5.45
CA THR A 17 16.79 -28.00 -5.74
C THR A 17 15.43 -28.64 -5.44
N VAL A 18 14.81 -28.26 -4.32
CA VAL A 18 13.49 -28.74 -3.92
C VAL A 18 12.42 -28.25 -4.90
N THR A 19 12.43 -26.95 -5.23
CA THR A 19 11.48 -26.33 -6.16
C THR A 19 11.57 -26.94 -7.56
N MET A 20 12.80 -27.11 -8.09
CA MET A 20 13.00 -27.78 -9.39
C MET A 20 12.48 -29.22 -9.38
N ALA A 21 12.72 -29.96 -8.30
CA ALA A 21 12.26 -31.34 -8.19
C ALA A 21 10.73 -31.45 -8.09
N LEU A 22 10.09 -30.52 -7.35
CA LEU A 22 8.63 -30.41 -7.26
C LEU A 22 8.01 -30.12 -8.62
N THR A 23 8.53 -29.12 -9.33
CA THR A 23 8.08 -28.75 -10.68
C THR A 23 8.23 -29.93 -11.66
N ALA A 24 9.38 -30.61 -11.64
CA ALA A 24 9.62 -31.80 -12.44
C ALA A 24 8.69 -32.99 -12.05
N GLY A 25 8.26 -33.03 -10.79
CA GLY A 25 7.26 -34.00 -10.27
C GLY A 25 5.81 -33.61 -10.62
N GLY A 26 5.59 -32.53 -11.37
CA GLY A 26 4.26 -32.08 -11.82
C GLY A 26 3.48 -31.35 -10.75
N PHE A 27 4.18 -30.64 -9.82
CA PHE A 27 3.57 -29.71 -8.89
C PHE A 27 3.79 -28.29 -9.41
N GLU A 28 2.69 -27.57 -9.61
CA GLU A 28 2.65 -26.18 -10.05
C GLU A 28 2.19 -25.30 -8.88
N ASP A 29 2.25 -23.99 -9.03
CA ASP A 29 1.81 -23.01 -8.01
C ASP A 29 2.53 -23.16 -6.66
N LEU A 30 3.88 -23.19 -6.70
CA LEU A 30 4.72 -23.24 -5.52
C LEU A 30 4.89 -21.85 -4.91
N VAL A 31 4.75 -21.76 -3.58
CA VAL A 31 5.05 -20.55 -2.80
C VAL A 31 6.34 -20.78 -2.04
N ILE A 32 7.33 -19.91 -2.27
CA ILE A 32 8.63 -19.96 -1.60
C ILE A 32 8.64 -18.92 -0.49
N GLU A 33 9.01 -19.33 0.71
CA GLU A 33 9.23 -18.45 1.85
C GLU A 33 10.66 -18.69 2.36
N ASP A 34 11.54 -17.75 2.05
CA ASP A 34 12.96 -17.79 2.43
C ASP A 34 13.43 -16.44 2.96
N GLU A 35 14.02 -16.44 4.17
CA GLU A 35 14.57 -15.24 4.81
C GLU A 35 15.62 -14.55 3.94
N ALA A 36 16.50 -15.33 3.29
CA ALA A 36 17.59 -14.78 2.48
C ALA A 36 17.07 -14.11 1.21
N GLU A 37 16.08 -14.72 0.53
CA GLU A 37 15.44 -14.16 -0.67
C GLU A 37 14.66 -12.90 -0.31
N PHE A 38 13.91 -12.93 0.80
CA PHE A 38 13.19 -11.77 1.31
C PHE A 38 14.15 -10.62 1.67
N SER A 39 15.26 -10.90 2.34
CA SER A 39 16.28 -9.89 2.68
C SER A 39 16.91 -9.26 1.42
N THR A 40 17.21 -10.08 0.41
CA THR A 40 17.74 -9.59 -0.87
C THR A 40 16.70 -8.74 -1.61
N PHE A 41 15.44 -9.19 -1.64
CA PHE A 41 14.35 -8.41 -2.23
C PHE A 41 14.21 -7.02 -1.58
N LEU A 42 14.37 -6.94 -0.26
CA LEU A 42 14.31 -5.68 0.48
C LEU A 42 15.50 -4.76 0.18
N GLU A 43 16.70 -5.32 0.04
CA GLU A 43 17.90 -4.56 -0.33
C GLU A 43 17.78 -3.99 -1.76
N ASP A 44 17.32 -4.81 -2.71
CA ASP A 44 17.18 -4.43 -4.12
C ASP A 44 16.06 -3.40 -4.36
N ASN A 45 15.05 -3.38 -3.50
CA ASN A 45 13.89 -2.50 -3.61
C ASN A 45 13.85 -1.40 -2.54
N ARG A 46 14.96 -1.11 -1.89
CA ARG A 46 15.08 -0.15 -0.79
C ARG A 46 14.59 1.27 -1.15
N GLU A 47 14.61 1.62 -2.43
CA GLU A 47 14.09 2.89 -2.93
C GLU A 47 12.56 3.03 -2.83
N TYR A 48 11.84 1.92 -2.70
CA TYR A 48 10.37 1.88 -2.69
C TYR A 48 9.77 1.56 -1.31
N TRP A 49 10.61 1.12 -0.33
CA TRP A 49 10.15 0.64 0.97
C TRP A 49 10.99 1.25 2.09
N ASP A 50 10.46 2.27 2.75
CA ASP A 50 11.11 2.90 3.92
C ASP A 50 10.79 2.16 5.24
N TYR A 51 9.76 1.31 5.26
CA TYR A 51 9.30 0.60 6.45
C TYR A 51 8.89 -0.83 6.15
N ILE A 52 9.34 -1.74 7.00
CA ILE A 52 8.96 -3.15 7.00
C ILE A 52 8.37 -3.43 8.37
N ASP A 53 7.19 -4.05 8.39
CA ASP A 53 6.59 -4.49 9.63
C ASP A 53 7.52 -5.48 10.35
N GLU A 54 7.94 -5.12 11.57
CA GLU A 54 8.81 -5.97 12.38
C GLU A 54 8.20 -7.34 12.68
N SER A 55 6.86 -7.46 12.65
CA SER A 55 6.18 -8.74 12.83
C SER A 55 6.45 -9.67 11.66
N LEU A 56 6.44 -9.15 10.42
CA LEU A 56 6.74 -9.92 9.21
C LEU A 56 8.21 -10.37 9.17
N GLN A 57 9.13 -9.49 9.57
CA GLN A 57 10.54 -9.86 9.70
C GLN A 57 10.76 -10.98 10.74
N LYS A 58 10.06 -10.91 11.87
CA LYS A 58 10.15 -11.94 12.92
C LYS A 58 9.51 -13.26 12.47
N GLU A 59 8.43 -13.22 11.70
CA GLU A 59 7.79 -14.43 11.15
C GLU A 59 8.66 -15.15 10.12
N LEU A 60 9.44 -14.42 9.33
CA LEU A 60 10.33 -14.99 8.31
C LEU A 60 11.71 -15.36 8.83
N GLN A 61 12.07 -14.95 10.05
CA GLN A 61 13.38 -15.18 10.63
C GLN A 61 13.67 -16.68 10.78
N GLY A 62 14.69 -17.17 10.10
CA GLY A 62 15.11 -18.57 10.10
C GLY A 62 14.20 -19.49 9.26
N LEU A 63 13.21 -18.95 8.55
CA LEU A 63 12.33 -19.72 7.69
C LEU A 63 12.96 -19.98 6.32
N SER A 64 12.96 -21.24 5.93
CA SER A 64 13.25 -21.70 4.57
C SER A 64 12.27 -22.81 4.25
N GLN A 65 11.22 -22.52 3.50
CA GLN A 65 10.17 -23.50 3.21
C GLN A 65 9.54 -23.30 1.83
N VAL A 66 9.02 -24.39 1.29
CA VAL A 66 8.24 -24.39 0.06
C VAL A 66 6.82 -24.88 0.38
N LYS A 67 5.83 -24.10 0.01
CA LYS A 67 4.41 -24.44 0.16
C LYS A 67 3.80 -24.79 -1.18
N LEU A 68 2.88 -25.73 -1.16
CA LEU A 68 2.03 -26.06 -2.30
C LEU A 68 0.63 -26.48 -1.80
N TYR A 69 -0.31 -26.51 -2.72
CA TYR A 69 -1.71 -26.76 -2.40
C TYR A 69 -2.23 -27.95 -3.22
N LEU A 70 -2.90 -28.89 -2.57
CA LEU A 70 -3.56 -30.02 -3.22
C LEU A 70 -5.02 -30.10 -2.79
N GLU A 71 -5.89 -30.55 -3.69
CA GLU A 71 -7.25 -30.89 -3.30
C GLU A 71 -7.24 -32.03 -2.25
N THR A 72 -8.12 -31.94 -1.26
CA THR A 72 -8.20 -32.91 -0.15
C THR A 72 -8.41 -34.34 -0.67
N GLU A 73 -9.04 -34.50 -1.85
CA GLU A 73 -9.29 -35.78 -2.49
C GLU A 73 -8.10 -36.32 -3.30
N ASP A 74 -7.07 -35.50 -3.59
CA ASP A 74 -5.88 -35.92 -4.37
C ASP A 74 -4.87 -36.68 -3.52
N LYS A 75 -5.29 -37.89 -3.12
CA LYS A 75 -4.41 -38.82 -2.40
C LYS A 75 -3.22 -39.29 -3.23
N ALA A 76 -3.38 -39.32 -4.56
CA ALA A 76 -2.31 -39.74 -5.47
C ALA A 76 -1.21 -38.66 -5.53
N GLY A 77 -1.57 -37.38 -5.60
CA GLY A 77 -0.65 -36.26 -5.52
C GLY A 77 0.11 -36.23 -4.20
N LEU A 78 -0.58 -36.41 -3.08
CA LEU A 78 0.07 -36.50 -1.77
C LEU A 78 1.06 -37.66 -1.66
N THR A 79 0.72 -38.83 -2.22
CA THR A 79 1.61 -39.98 -2.22
C THR A 79 2.83 -39.72 -3.11
N ARG A 80 2.63 -39.15 -4.28
CA ARG A 80 3.71 -38.75 -5.22
C ARG A 80 4.67 -37.77 -4.56
N LEU A 81 4.14 -36.74 -3.85
CA LEU A 81 4.94 -35.78 -3.11
C LEU A 81 5.82 -36.47 -2.06
N LYS A 82 5.25 -37.31 -1.21
CA LYS A 82 5.98 -38.02 -0.17
C LYS A 82 7.12 -38.90 -0.77
N THR A 83 6.86 -39.58 -1.87
CA THR A 83 7.86 -40.41 -2.57
C THR A 83 8.99 -39.51 -3.12
N LEU A 84 8.66 -38.36 -3.68
CA LEU A 84 9.64 -37.42 -4.21
C LEU A 84 10.53 -36.86 -3.10
N LEU A 85 9.95 -36.44 -1.99
CA LEU A 85 10.71 -35.93 -0.84
C LEU A 85 11.62 -36.98 -0.23
N GLN A 86 11.16 -38.21 -0.13
CA GLN A 86 11.98 -39.34 0.32
C GLN A 86 13.17 -39.57 -0.63
N GLY A 87 12.96 -39.58 -1.94
CA GLY A 87 14.03 -39.67 -2.93
C GLY A 87 15.06 -38.54 -2.87
N LEU A 88 14.59 -37.31 -2.63
CA LEU A 88 15.49 -36.17 -2.39
C LEU A 88 16.33 -36.35 -1.14
N LYS A 89 15.74 -36.83 -0.04
CA LYS A 89 16.44 -37.09 1.22
C LYS A 89 17.46 -38.20 1.09
N GLU A 90 17.15 -39.28 0.38
CA GLU A 90 18.09 -40.39 0.10
C GLU A 90 19.27 -39.95 -0.77
N LYS A 91 19.04 -39.02 -1.72
CA LYS A 91 20.06 -38.56 -2.67
C LYS A 91 20.97 -37.50 -2.11
N HIS A 92 20.43 -36.58 -1.30
CA HIS A 92 21.11 -35.36 -0.87
C HIS A 92 21.38 -35.32 0.64
N GLY A 93 20.82 -36.24 1.44
CA GLY A 93 20.97 -36.25 2.90
C GLY A 93 20.41 -34.97 3.53
N ASP A 94 21.13 -34.45 4.51
CA ASP A 94 20.72 -33.24 5.23
C ASP A 94 21.09 -31.92 4.51
N ALA A 95 21.70 -31.99 3.33
CA ALA A 95 22.11 -30.81 2.58
C ALA A 95 20.91 -29.92 2.13
N LEU A 96 19.73 -30.50 2.00
CA LEU A 96 18.51 -29.79 1.66
C LEU A 96 17.64 -29.39 2.86
N GLY A 97 18.13 -29.58 4.10
CA GLY A 97 17.38 -29.43 5.33
C GLY A 97 16.58 -30.66 5.72
N SER A 98 15.61 -30.50 6.62
CA SER A 98 14.83 -31.63 7.17
C SER A 98 13.94 -32.32 6.14
N LEU A 99 13.47 -31.60 5.12
CA LEU A 99 12.44 -32.00 4.16
C LEU A 99 11.17 -32.53 4.86
N GLU A 100 10.91 -32.04 6.07
CA GLU A 100 9.72 -32.39 6.84
C GLU A 100 8.48 -31.82 6.14
N LEU A 101 7.48 -32.68 5.96
CA LEU A 101 6.21 -32.31 5.34
C LEU A 101 5.15 -32.09 6.41
N THR A 102 4.70 -30.87 6.57
CA THR A 102 3.54 -30.52 7.38
C THR A 102 2.31 -30.42 6.48
N VAL A 103 1.22 -31.07 6.85
CA VAL A 103 -0.04 -31.06 6.11
C VAL A 103 -1.10 -30.38 6.97
N LYS A 104 -1.65 -29.28 6.50
CA LYS A 104 -2.71 -28.54 7.17
C LYS A 104 -3.97 -28.56 6.31
N PRO A 105 -5.14 -28.95 6.83
CA PRO A 105 -6.38 -28.76 6.10
C PRO A 105 -6.66 -27.27 5.98
N LEU A 106 -6.82 -26.80 4.74
CA LEU A 106 -7.39 -25.50 4.45
C LEU A 106 -8.90 -25.72 4.31
N ALA A 107 -9.63 -25.41 5.37
CA ALA A 107 -11.07 -25.23 5.22
C ALA A 107 -11.28 -24.17 4.15
N GLN A 108 -12.32 -24.32 3.31
CA GLN A 108 -12.77 -23.21 2.46
C GLN A 108 -13.19 -22.03 3.34
N VAL A 109 -12.21 -21.34 3.86
CA VAL A 109 -12.44 -19.99 4.31
C VAL A 109 -12.49 -19.19 3.02
N ASN A 110 -13.66 -18.69 2.69
CA ASN A 110 -13.79 -17.71 1.63
C ASN A 110 -12.98 -16.49 2.08
N TRP A 111 -11.67 -16.52 1.77
CA TRP A 111 -10.71 -15.48 2.20
C TRP A 111 -11.20 -14.09 1.79
N GLU A 112 -11.94 -14.03 0.66
CA GLU A 112 -12.57 -12.79 0.19
C GLU A 112 -13.69 -12.31 1.13
N GLU A 113 -14.31 -13.18 1.92
CA GLU A 113 -15.39 -12.80 2.83
C GLU A 113 -14.92 -12.71 4.29
N SER A 114 -14.02 -13.60 4.74
CA SER A 114 -13.63 -13.63 6.15
C SER A 114 -12.83 -12.40 6.60
N TRP A 115 -12.00 -11.82 5.74
CA TRP A 115 -11.29 -10.58 6.07
C TRP A 115 -12.24 -9.38 6.06
N LYS A 116 -13.27 -9.40 5.20
CA LYS A 116 -14.32 -8.37 5.16
C LYS A 116 -15.11 -8.28 6.46
N GLU A 117 -15.43 -9.44 7.06
CA GLU A 117 -16.13 -9.50 8.34
C GLU A 117 -15.31 -8.87 9.50
N ASN A 118 -13.99 -8.90 9.39
CA ASN A 118 -13.07 -8.37 10.40
C ASN A 118 -12.55 -6.96 10.10
N TYR A 119 -13.14 -6.24 9.11
CA TYR A 119 -12.72 -4.90 8.75
C TYR A 119 -13.74 -3.86 9.24
N PRO A 120 -13.60 -3.36 10.49
CA PRO A 120 -14.54 -2.43 11.08
C PRO A 120 -14.41 -1.03 10.48
N PRO A 121 -15.42 -0.15 10.65
CA PRO A 121 -15.29 1.27 10.42
C PRO A 121 -14.09 1.84 11.16
N GLN A 122 -13.29 2.67 10.50
CA GLN A 122 -12.08 3.26 11.08
C GLN A 122 -12.27 4.75 11.32
N PRO A 123 -12.51 5.19 12.56
CA PRO A 123 -12.57 6.60 12.89
C PRO A 123 -11.21 7.28 12.65
N VAL A 124 -11.25 8.46 12.02
CA VAL A 124 -10.06 9.29 11.79
C VAL A 124 -10.38 10.70 12.28
N GLY A 125 -9.50 11.26 13.12
CA GLY A 125 -9.73 12.55 13.73
C GLY A 125 -11.06 12.60 14.51
N GLU A 126 -11.71 13.76 14.49
CA GLU A 126 -12.98 13.97 15.19
C GLU A 126 -14.21 13.80 14.27
N LYS A 127 -14.07 14.09 12.96
CA LYS A 127 -15.20 14.24 12.04
C LYS A 127 -15.31 13.12 11.00
N LEU A 128 -14.22 12.41 10.71
CA LEU A 128 -14.16 11.45 9.61
C LEU A 128 -14.27 10.00 10.10
N VAL A 129 -14.76 9.13 9.23
CA VAL A 129 -14.66 7.68 9.37
C VAL A 129 -14.42 7.06 8.01
N VAL A 130 -13.46 6.16 7.90
CA VAL A 130 -13.25 5.35 6.71
C VAL A 130 -14.11 4.11 6.81
N LEU A 131 -14.97 3.90 5.81
CA LEU A 131 -15.89 2.78 5.72
C LEU A 131 -15.54 1.90 4.51
N PRO A 132 -15.42 0.59 4.71
CA PRO A 132 -15.47 -0.36 3.59
C PRO A 132 -16.76 -0.23 2.78
N CYS A 133 -16.66 -0.37 1.45
CA CYS A 133 -17.78 -0.18 0.53
C CYS A 133 -18.94 -1.19 0.70
N TRP A 134 -18.71 -2.30 1.41
CA TRP A 134 -19.75 -3.31 1.75
C TRP A 134 -20.48 -3.03 3.07
N LEU A 135 -20.07 -2.03 3.84
CA LEU A 135 -20.77 -1.64 5.06
C LEU A 135 -21.81 -0.57 4.78
N ASP A 136 -22.90 -0.59 5.57
CA ASP A 136 -23.93 0.43 5.48
C ASP A 136 -23.40 1.79 5.96
N ALA A 137 -23.71 2.85 5.22
CA ALA A 137 -23.33 4.22 5.59
C ALA A 137 -23.85 4.66 6.97
N GLN A 138 -24.90 4.02 7.51
CA GLN A 138 -25.40 4.25 8.86
C GLN A 138 -24.35 3.90 9.93
N GLN A 139 -23.39 3.04 9.63
CA GLN A 139 -22.29 2.71 10.55
C GLN A 139 -21.27 3.87 10.70
N ALA A 140 -21.42 4.94 9.94
CA ALA A 140 -20.65 6.17 10.14
C ALA A 140 -21.02 6.92 11.43
N GLU A 141 -22.19 6.60 12.01
CA GLU A 141 -22.76 7.34 13.13
C GLU A 141 -22.84 8.85 12.83
N ASP A 142 -22.27 9.69 13.70
CA ASP A 142 -22.25 11.15 13.52
C ASP A 142 -21.06 11.65 12.70
N ARG A 143 -20.25 10.74 12.10
CA ARG A 143 -19.04 11.07 11.35
C ARG A 143 -19.32 11.12 9.84
N LEU A 144 -18.51 11.90 9.14
CA LEU A 144 -18.54 12.00 7.69
C LEU A 144 -17.84 10.78 7.06
N PRO A 145 -18.56 9.91 6.34
CA PRO A 145 -17.97 8.70 5.79
C PRO A 145 -17.10 8.99 4.56
N VAL A 146 -15.95 8.33 4.50
CA VAL A 146 -15.09 8.16 3.33
C VAL A 146 -15.15 6.69 2.97
N ILE A 147 -15.86 6.35 1.89
CA ILE A 147 -16.17 4.97 1.52
C ILE A 147 -15.12 4.46 0.53
N LEU A 148 -14.52 3.32 0.82
CA LEU A 148 -13.47 2.71 -0.01
C LEU A 148 -13.66 1.20 -0.12
N ASP A 149 -13.16 0.62 -1.20
CA ASP A 149 -12.78 -0.79 -1.22
C ASP A 149 -11.32 -0.90 -0.70
N PRO A 150 -11.09 -1.43 0.50
CA PRO A 150 -9.74 -1.59 1.06
C PRO A 150 -8.93 -2.72 0.40
N GLY A 151 -9.32 -3.21 -0.76
CA GLY A 151 -8.71 -4.30 -1.51
C GLY A 151 -7.21 -4.13 -1.75
N LEU A 152 -6.73 -4.39 -2.93
CA LEU A 152 -5.32 -4.59 -3.28
C LEU A 152 -4.46 -3.32 -3.44
N THR A 153 -4.83 -2.15 -2.88
CA THR A 153 -4.05 -0.91 -3.02
C THR A 153 -3.66 -0.28 -1.71
N PHE A 154 -2.53 0.45 -1.74
CA PHE A 154 -2.10 1.32 -0.65
C PHE A 154 -3.16 2.42 -0.39
N GLY A 155 -3.28 2.87 0.86
CA GLY A 155 -4.22 3.94 1.22
C GLY A 155 -5.59 3.44 1.65
N THR A 156 -5.62 2.41 2.51
CA THR A 156 -6.87 1.87 3.12
C THR A 156 -7.44 2.74 4.24
N GLY A 157 -6.72 3.80 4.65
CA GLY A 157 -7.13 4.69 5.74
C GLY A 157 -6.64 4.28 7.13
N ALA A 158 -6.18 3.03 7.31
CA ALA A 158 -5.66 2.55 8.60
C ALA A 158 -4.28 3.09 8.93
N HIS A 159 -3.47 3.39 7.91
CA HIS A 159 -2.08 3.77 8.09
C HIS A 159 -1.94 5.15 8.76
N PRO A 160 -1.04 5.30 9.76
CA PRO A 160 -0.82 6.57 10.47
C PRO A 160 -0.58 7.77 9.55
N SER A 161 0.20 7.60 8.47
CA SER A 161 0.49 8.67 7.52
C SER A 161 -0.76 9.22 6.83
N THR A 162 -1.69 8.35 6.46
CA THR A 162 -2.96 8.74 5.83
C THR A 162 -3.86 9.46 6.83
N GLN A 163 -3.98 8.93 8.04
CA GLN A 163 -4.79 9.52 9.10
C GLN A 163 -4.35 10.94 9.44
N MET A 164 -3.04 11.19 9.58
CA MET A 164 -2.52 12.53 9.89
C MET A 164 -2.86 13.57 8.81
N VAL A 165 -2.84 13.20 7.52
CA VAL A 165 -3.26 14.11 6.44
C VAL A 165 -4.75 14.39 6.51
N MET A 166 -5.58 13.37 6.73
CA MET A 166 -7.02 13.50 6.89
C MET A 166 -7.36 14.41 8.08
N GLU A 167 -6.67 14.24 9.21
CA GLU A 167 -6.80 15.11 10.38
C GLU A 167 -6.37 16.57 10.12
N PHE A 168 -5.33 16.81 9.30
CA PHE A 168 -5.00 18.18 8.87
C PHE A 168 -6.11 18.79 8.03
N MET A 169 -6.74 17.99 7.15
CA MET A 169 -7.85 18.47 6.31
C MET A 169 -9.10 18.80 7.09
N GLU A 170 -9.41 18.08 8.19
CA GLU A 170 -10.54 18.38 9.08
C GLU A 170 -10.50 19.79 9.67
N ASP A 171 -9.30 20.30 9.92
CA ASP A 171 -9.05 21.64 10.48
C ASP A 171 -9.04 22.74 9.41
N MET A 172 -9.25 22.38 8.14
CA MET A 172 -9.21 23.31 7.01
C MET A 172 -10.60 23.63 6.48
N ASN A 173 -10.79 24.87 6.02
CA ASN A 173 -11.98 25.19 5.23
C ASN A 173 -11.72 24.82 3.75
N LEU A 174 -12.23 23.69 3.33
CA LEU A 174 -12.07 23.17 1.96
C LEU A 174 -13.24 23.53 1.04
N ALA A 175 -14.27 24.24 1.52
CA ALA A 175 -15.43 24.61 0.73
C ALA A 175 -15.03 25.38 -0.54
N GLY A 176 -15.36 24.81 -1.70
CA GLY A 176 -15.09 25.38 -3.02
C GLY A 176 -13.64 25.35 -3.49
N LYS A 177 -12.74 24.67 -2.75
CA LYS A 177 -11.30 24.57 -3.02
C LYS A 177 -10.98 23.52 -4.06
N ASN A 178 -9.90 23.72 -4.83
CA ASN A 178 -9.37 22.76 -5.78
C ASN A 178 -8.19 22.00 -5.18
N CYS A 179 -8.18 20.68 -5.33
CA CYS A 179 -7.18 19.79 -4.76
C CYS A 179 -6.37 19.07 -5.84
N LEU A 180 -5.07 18.90 -5.62
CA LEU A 180 -4.18 18.02 -6.37
C LEU A 180 -3.60 16.98 -5.43
N ASP A 181 -3.66 15.70 -5.79
CA ASP A 181 -3.18 14.57 -4.99
C ASP A 181 -2.15 13.78 -5.81
N LEU A 182 -0.87 13.89 -5.44
CA LEU A 182 0.26 13.24 -6.13
C LEU A 182 0.64 11.96 -5.39
N GLY A 183 0.59 10.82 -6.09
CA GLY A 183 0.63 9.49 -5.49
C GLY A 183 -0.72 9.14 -4.86
N SER A 184 -1.80 9.33 -5.61
CA SER A 184 -3.16 9.25 -5.07
C SER A 184 -3.60 7.84 -4.65
N GLY A 185 -2.96 6.78 -5.16
CA GLY A 185 -3.26 5.39 -4.83
C GLY A 185 -4.76 5.07 -4.92
N SER A 186 -5.36 4.71 -3.79
CA SER A 186 -6.80 4.45 -3.66
C SER A 186 -7.70 5.68 -3.89
N GLY A 187 -7.13 6.89 -3.94
CA GLY A 187 -7.87 8.16 -4.02
C GLY A 187 -8.40 8.66 -2.67
N ILE A 188 -8.06 8.02 -1.56
CA ILE A 188 -8.63 8.33 -0.23
C ILE A 188 -8.48 9.80 0.15
N LEU A 189 -7.32 10.41 -0.08
CA LEU A 189 -7.09 11.81 0.29
C LEU A 189 -7.88 12.77 -0.60
N SER A 190 -7.91 12.52 -1.90
CA SER A 190 -8.75 13.24 -2.86
C SER A 190 -10.24 13.17 -2.47
N ILE A 191 -10.74 11.96 -2.16
CA ILE A 191 -12.12 11.72 -1.75
C ILE A 191 -12.41 12.42 -0.42
N THR A 192 -11.48 12.36 0.53
CA THR A 192 -11.59 13.07 1.81
C THR A 192 -11.72 14.59 1.59
N ALA A 193 -10.90 15.18 0.72
CA ALA A 193 -11.01 16.62 0.40
C ALA A 193 -12.38 16.96 -0.18
N LEU A 194 -12.92 16.15 -1.10
CA LEU A 194 -14.25 16.33 -1.67
C LEU A 194 -15.37 16.18 -0.63
N ARG A 195 -15.28 15.19 0.26
CA ARG A 195 -16.23 14.98 1.36
C ARG A 195 -16.23 16.18 2.34
N LEU A 196 -15.08 16.82 2.53
CA LEU A 196 -14.94 18.05 3.32
C LEU A 196 -15.32 19.34 2.57
N GLY A 197 -15.86 19.21 1.34
CA GLY A 197 -16.43 20.31 0.57
C GLY A 197 -15.53 20.90 -0.52
N ALA A 198 -14.40 20.29 -0.83
CA ALA A 198 -13.61 20.69 -1.99
C ALA A 198 -14.46 20.64 -3.28
N LYS A 199 -14.21 21.58 -4.19
CA LYS A 199 -14.93 21.69 -5.44
C LYS A 199 -14.47 20.63 -6.45
N THR A 200 -13.16 20.45 -6.55
CA THR A 200 -12.56 19.48 -7.44
C THR A 200 -11.34 18.83 -6.80
N ALA A 201 -11.07 17.58 -7.17
CA ALA A 201 -9.83 16.89 -6.85
C ALA A 201 -9.27 16.19 -8.10
N ILE A 202 -7.98 16.34 -8.34
CA ILE A 202 -7.25 15.61 -9.38
C ILE A 202 -6.25 14.70 -8.66
N GLY A 203 -6.44 13.37 -8.79
CA GLY A 203 -5.50 12.37 -8.33
C GLY A 203 -4.55 11.97 -9.47
N VAL A 204 -3.27 11.85 -9.18
CA VAL A 204 -2.25 11.41 -10.12
C VAL A 204 -1.44 10.30 -9.49
N ASP A 205 -1.28 9.18 -10.20
CA ASP A 205 -0.45 8.07 -9.75
C ASP A 205 0.39 7.51 -10.90
N ILE A 206 1.54 6.94 -10.59
CA ILE A 206 2.39 6.27 -11.59
C ILE A 206 1.84 4.90 -11.98
N ASP A 207 1.08 4.25 -11.10
CA ASP A 207 0.48 2.95 -11.36
C ASP A 207 -0.83 3.11 -12.14
N PRO A 208 -0.94 2.55 -13.35
CA PRO A 208 -2.18 2.57 -14.12
C PRO A 208 -3.37 1.92 -13.42
N LYS A 209 -3.14 0.99 -12.50
CA LYS A 209 -4.21 0.34 -11.72
C LYS A 209 -4.85 1.31 -10.73
N ALA A 210 -4.05 2.20 -10.14
CA ALA A 210 -4.51 3.19 -9.18
C ALA A 210 -5.59 4.12 -9.78
N GLU A 211 -5.47 4.48 -11.05
CA GLU A 211 -6.45 5.34 -11.75
C GLU A 211 -7.87 4.75 -11.72
N ASN A 212 -8.00 3.44 -12.01
CA ASN A 212 -9.31 2.78 -12.01
C ASN A 212 -9.86 2.63 -10.59
N ILE A 213 -9.01 2.22 -9.65
CA ILE A 213 -9.38 2.02 -8.25
C ILE A 213 -9.83 3.34 -7.61
N ALA A 214 -9.09 4.43 -7.84
CA ALA A 214 -9.48 5.74 -7.32
C ALA A 214 -10.82 6.22 -7.91
N ARG A 215 -11.11 5.92 -9.19
CA ARG A 215 -12.41 6.22 -9.78
C ARG A 215 -13.55 5.41 -9.16
N GLU A 216 -13.35 4.13 -8.93
CA GLU A 216 -14.34 3.27 -8.28
C GLU A 216 -14.63 3.75 -6.87
N ASN A 217 -13.58 4.02 -6.09
CA ASN A 217 -13.72 4.56 -4.75
C ASN A 217 -14.42 5.92 -4.72
N ALA A 218 -14.11 6.82 -5.66
CA ALA A 218 -14.83 8.09 -5.80
C ALA A 218 -16.32 7.84 -6.11
N GLY A 219 -16.63 6.86 -6.95
CA GLY A 219 -18.00 6.45 -7.27
C GLY A 219 -18.81 5.99 -6.05
N TYR A 220 -18.21 5.23 -5.11
CA TYR A 220 -18.85 4.86 -3.84
C TYR A 220 -19.23 6.07 -2.98
N ASN A 221 -18.53 7.20 -3.15
CA ASN A 221 -18.80 8.45 -2.46
C ASN A 221 -19.71 9.42 -3.24
N GLY A 222 -20.19 9.02 -4.42
CA GLY A 222 -21.03 9.83 -5.29
C GLY A 222 -20.26 10.86 -6.14
N PHE A 223 -18.94 10.75 -6.23
CA PHE A 223 -18.10 11.65 -7.02
C PHE A 223 -17.68 11.01 -8.34
N GLY A 224 -17.67 11.83 -9.38
CA GLY A 224 -17.21 11.49 -10.70
C GLY A 224 -16.66 12.74 -11.40
N SER A 225 -16.45 12.68 -12.72
CA SER A 225 -16.07 13.88 -13.48
C SER A 225 -17.26 14.85 -13.59
N PRO A 226 -17.08 16.17 -13.35
CA PRO A 226 -15.78 16.87 -13.22
C PRO A 226 -15.24 16.99 -11.79
N GLU A 227 -15.97 16.58 -10.75
CA GLU A 227 -15.56 16.77 -9.36
C GLU A 227 -14.28 15.99 -9.04
N PHE A 228 -14.18 14.75 -9.51
CA PHE A 228 -13.00 13.90 -9.38
C PHE A 228 -12.44 13.48 -10.73
N THR A 229 -11.13 13.62 -10.89
CA THR A 229 -10.39 13.14 -12.05
C THR A 229 -9.16 12.36 -11.59
N ALA A 230 -9.06 11.10 -11.97
CA ALA A 230 -7.85 10.30 -11.77
C ALA A 230 -7.04 10.22 -13.07
N LEU A 231 -5.73 10.34 -12.98
CA LEU A 231 -4.79 10.34 -14.10
C LEU A 231 -3.61 9.43 -13.79
N THR A 232 -3.15 8.72 -14.80
CA THR A 232 -1.90 7.95 -14.72
C THR A 232 -0.74 8.75 -15.29
N GLY A 233 0.39 8.80 -14.59
CA GLY A 233 1.63 9.36 -15.09
C GLY A 233 2.61 9.81 -14.01
N ASN A 234 3.84 10.08 -14.43
CA ASN A 234 4.92 10.58 -13.57
C ASN A 234 5.12 12.08 -13.83
N VAL A 235 4.80 12.93 -12.86
CA VAL A 235 4.90 14.39 -12.99
C VAL A 235 6.34 14.90 -13.18
N THR A 236 7.36 14.13 -12.79
CA THR A 236 8.77 14.51 -13.01
C THR A 236 9.28 14.14 -14.39
N ALA A 237 8.66 13.17 -15.07
CA ALA A 237 9.09 12.64 -16.36
C ALA A 237 8.16 13.04 -17.52
N ASP A 238 6.84 13.13 -17.28
CA ASP A 238 5.85 13.46 -18.31
C ASP A 238 5.60 14.97 -18.40
N LYS A 239 6.27 15.59 -19.37
CA LYS A 239 6.11 17.04 -19.64
C LYS A 239 4.68 17.44 -20.03
N LYS A 240 3.91 16.57 -20.70
CA LYS A 240 2.54 16.88 -21.10
C LYS A 240 1.60 16.87 -19.88
N LEU A 241 1.75 15.88 -19.03
CA LEU A 241 1.04 15.81 -17.76
C LEU A 241 1.36 17.03 -16.90
N MET A 242 2.65 17.34 -16.71
CA MET A 242 3.08 18.51 -15.96
C MET A 242 2.48 19.81 -16.52
N GLN A 243 2.53 20.04 -17.83
CA GLN A 243 1.91 21.21 -18.47
C GLN A 243 0.40 21.27 -18.28
N ARG A 244 -0.28 20.10 -18.29
CA ARG A 244 -1.72 20.03 -18.03
C ARG A 244 -2.03 20.46 -16.60
N LEU A 245 -1.35 19.89 -15.63
CA LEU A 245 -1.57 20.17 -14.21
C LEU A 245 -1.23 21.62 -13.85
N CYS A 246 -0.16 22.21 -14.39
CA CYS A 246 0.22 23.60 -14.14
C CYS A 246 -0.74 24.66 -14.74
N ARG A 247 -1.75 24.27 -15.52
CA ARG A 247 -2.79 25.20 -16.02
C ARG A 247 -3.90 25.45 -15.00
N GLU A 248 -4.02 24.58 -14.03
CA GLU A 248 -5.02 24.63 -12.99
C GLU A 248 -4.47 25.37 -11.78
N HIS A 249 -5.37 25.89 -10.98
CA HIS A 249 -5.06 26.49 -9.67
C HIS A 249 -5.46 25.51 -8.58
N TYR A 250 -4.53 25.24 -7.66
CA TYR A 250 -4.76 24.34 -6.54
C TYR A 250 -4.63 25.10 -5.23
N ASP A 251 -5.65 25.00 -4.39
CA ASP A 251 -5.65 25.55 -3.02
C ASP A 251 -4.99 24.56 -2.06
N LEU A 252 -5.09 23.25 -2.37
CA LEU A 252 -4.53 22.16 -1.57
C LEU A 252 -3.78 21.20 -2.48
N VAL A 253 -2.52 20.91 -2.14
CA VAL A 253 -1.72 19.88 -2.76
C VAL A 253 -1.41 18.80 -1.71
N LEU A 254 -1.65 17.54 -2.05
CA LEU A 254 -1.47 16.38 -1.18
C LEU A 254 -0.38 15.48 -1.76
N VAL A 255 0.49 14.97 -0.89
CA VAL A 255 1.57 14.03 -1.25
C VAL A 255 1.77 13.08 -0.06
N ASN A 256 1.30 11.85 -0.16
CA ASN A 256 1.49 10.83 0.87
C ASN A 256 2.24 9.63 0.29
N ILE A 257 3.56 9.74 0.23
CA ILE A 257 4.47 8.77 -0.38
C ILE A 257 5.79 8.75 0.39
N VAL A 258 6.67 7.80 0.07
CA VAL A 258 7.98 7.65 0.75
C VAL A 258 8.88 8.86 0.56
N ALA A 259 9.75 9.10 1.56
CA ALA A 259 10.59 10.30 1.67
C ALA A 259 11.46 10.56 0.43
N ASP A 260 12.07 9.53 -0.18
CA ASP A 260 12.94 9.68 -1.35
C ASP A 260 12.18 10.21 -2.58
N VAL A 261 10.93 9.77 -2.74
CA VAL A 261 10.06 10.28 -3.81
C VAL A 261 9.63 11.72 -3.52
N ILE A 262 9.32 12.07 -2.27
CA ILE A 262 9.03 13.47 -1.88
C ILE A 262 10.22 14.38 -2.19
N ILE A 263 11.43 13.95 -1.84
CA ILE A 263 12.68 14.71 -2.12
C ILE A 263 12.85 14.90 -3.63
N SER A 264 12.59 13.89 -4.43
CA SER A 264 12.67 13.97 -5.89
C SER A 264 11.59 14.88 -6.50
N LEU A 265 10.42 14.99 -5.85
CA LEU A 265 9.33 15.88 -6.26
C LEU A 265 9.52 17.33 -5.81
N ALA A 266 10.31 17.59 -4.77
CA ALA A 266 10.47 18.92 -4.20
C ALA A 266 10.72 20.03 -5.25
N PRO A 267 11.58 19.83 -6.28
CA PRO A 267 11.82 20.88 -7.30
C PRO A 267 10.59 21.24 -8.14
N VAL A 268 9.61 20.35 -8.28
CA VAL A 268 8.43 20.61 -9.12
C VAL A 268 7.22 21.07 -8.32
N LEU A 269 7.19 20.84 -7.00
CA LEU A 269 6.07 21.21 -6.12
C LEU A 269 5.71 22.70 -6.19
N PRO A 270 6.67 23.67 -6.21
CA PRO A 270 6.35 25.09 -6.28
C PRO A 270 5.51 25.51 -7.50
N ALA A 271 5.54 24.72 -8.59
CA ALA A 271 4.76 24.99 -9.79
C ALA A 271 3.25 24.78 -9.60
N PHE A 272 2.86 23.99 -8.61
CA PHE A 272 1.45 23.73 -8.27
C PHE A 272 0.91 24.65 -7.18
N LEU A 273 1.78 25.42 -6.51
CA LEU A 273 1.44 26.22 -5.33
C LEU A 273 1.35 27.71 -5.67
N GLN A 274 0.24 28.31 -5.26
CA GLN A 274 0.06 29.76 -5.20
C GLN A 274 0.41 30.27 -3.78
N ASN A 275 0.32 31.59 -3.57
CA ASN A 275 0.72 32.21 -2.29
C ASN A 275 -0.11 31.72 -1.09
N ASP A 276 -1.38 31.38 -1.30
CA ASP A 276 -2.33 30.93 -0.28
C ASP A 276 -2.53 29.42 -0.27
N SER A 277 -1.91 28.70 -1.20
CA SER A 277 -1.98 27.25 -1.26
C SER A 277 -1.36 26.59 -0.03
N VAL A 278 -1.90 25.43 0.32
CA VAL A 278 -1.36 24.57 1.36
C VAL A 278 -0.86 23.27 0.70
N LEU A 279 0.33 22.84 1.08
CA LEU A 279 0.87 21.53 0.74
C LEU A 279 0.87 20.67 2.00
N LEU A 280 0.25 19.49 1.94
CA LEU A 280 0.32 18.46 2.97
C LEU A 280 1.18 17.32 2.48
N LEU A 281 2.22 16.98 3.22
CA LEU A 281 3.14 15.90 2.95
C LEU A 281 3.04 14.86 4.05
N SER A 282 3.09 13.58 3.72
CA SER A 282 3.13 12.48 4.67
C SER A 282 3.79 11.23 4.05
N GLY A 283 3.84 10.13 4.82
CA GLY A 283 4.61 8.95 4.40
C GLY A 283 6.11 9.10 4.72
N ILE A 284 6.44 9.96 5.69
CA ILE A 284 7.80 10.30 6.06
C ILE A 284 8.12 9.63 7.40
N LEU A 285 9.11 8.77 7.42
CA LEU A 285 9.65 8.23 8.67
C LEU A 285 10.36 9.33 9.47
N ASP A 286 10.32 9.22 10.80
CA ASP A 286 10.99 10.14 11.72
C ASP A 286 12.48 10.31 11.39
N THR A 287 13.15 9.22 11.04
CA THR A 287 14.57 9.22 10.65
C THR A 287 14.87 10.01 9.38
N ARG A 288 13.86 10.25 8.51
CA ARG A 288 14.02 10.91 7.21
C ARG A 288 13.45 12.33 7.16
N ILE A 289 12.83 12.80 8.26
CA ILE A 289 12.13 14.09 8.29
C ILE A 289 13.06 15.27 7.94
N ASN A 290 14.30 15.25 8.44
CA ASN A 290 15.25 16.33 8.21
C ASN A 290 15.68 16.42 6.75
N ASP A 291 15.81 15.29 6.04
CA ASP A 291 16.17 15.24 4.62
C ASP A 291 15.06 15.88 3.77
N VAL A 292 13.80 15.55 4.11
CA VAL A 292 12.63 16.11 3.43
C VAL A 292 12.55 17.62 3.68
N ILE A 293 12.68 18.09 4.92
CA ILE A 293 12.67 19.52 5.25
C ILE A 293 13.76 20.27 4.49
N ALA A 294 14.99 19.73 4.47
CA ALA A 294 16.11 20.34 3.75
C ALA A 294 15.87 20.43 2.23
N ALA A 295 15.17 19.44 1.63
CA ALA A 295 14.79 19.49 0.23
C ALA A 295 13.72 20.55 -0.05
N LEU A 296 12.73 20.69 0.84
CA LEU A 296 11.67 21.69 0.71
C LEU A 296 12.20 23.13 0.86
N GLU A 297 13.11 23.36 1.81
CA GLU A 297 13.72 24.69 2.04
C GLU A 297 14.50 25.21 0.83
N LYS A 298 15.17 24.31 0.08
CA LYS A 298 15.86 24.66 -1.19
C LYS A 298 14.91 25.24 -2.24
N GLU A 299 13.64 24.87 -2.15
CA GLU A 299 12.58 25.29 -3.08
C GLU A 299 11.69 26.42 -2.50
N ASN A 300 12.14 27.09 -1.43
CA ASN A 300 11.40 28.14 -0.73
C ASN A 300 10.05 27.66 -0.19
N LEU A 301 9.99 26.40 0.26
CA LEU A 301 8.84 25.79 0.91
C LEU A 301 9.12 25.69 2.41
N THR A 302 8.22 26.24 3.24
CA THR A 302 8.40 26.27 4.69
C THR A 302 7.37 25.45 5.41
N VAL A 303 7.82 24.62 6.34
CA VAL A 303 6.96 23.86 7.24
C VAL A 303 6.33 24.81 8.25
N VAL A 304 4.99 24.84 8.30
CA VAL A 304 4.19 25.69 9.20
C VAL A 304 3.53 24.92 10.32
N ALA A 305 3.37 23.61 10.17
CA ALA A 305 2.91 22.70 11.22
C ALA A 305 3.37 21.28 10.92
N GLN A 306 3.46 20.45 11.96
CA GLN A 306 3.82 19.04 11.88
C GLN A 306 2.86 18.23 12.77
N LYS A 307 2.53 17.03 12.32
CA LYS A 307 1.89 15.98 13.13
C LYS A 307 2.83 14.77 13.20
N GLU A 308 2.70 14.03 14.30
CA GLU A 308 3.42 12.77 14.52
C GLU A 308 2.46 11.69 15.00
N LYS A 309 2.66 10.48 14.49
CA LYS A 309 1.91 9.31 14.92
C LYS A 309 2.78 8.08 14.70
N GLU A 310 3.12 7.39 15.79
CA GLU A 310 4.12 6.32 15.77
C GLU A 310 5.44 6.82 15.16
N ASP A 311 6.05 6.06 14.24
CA ASP A 311 7.31 6.43 13.57
C ASP A 311 7.11 7.38 12.38
N TRP A 312 5.86 7.80 12.11
CA TRP A 312 5.51 8.59 10.94
C TRP A 312 5.33 10.08 11.26
N ARG A 313 5.68 10.89 10.26
CA ARG A 313 5.56 12.36 10.31
C ARG A 313 4.74 12.85 9.14
N SER A 314 3.95 13.91 9.39
CA SER A 314 3.21 14.64 8.37
C SER A 314 3.46 16.12 8.52
N LEU A 315 3.64 16.82 7.40
CA LEU A 315 4.02 18.23 7.34
C LEU A 315 2.93 19.04 6.64
N LYS A 316 2.60 20.18 7.23
CA LYS A 316 1.87 21.25 6.56
C LYS A 316 2.85 22.32 6.11
N VAL A 317 2.87 22.62 4.83
CA VAL A 317 3.89 23.43 4.17
C VAL A 317 3.25 24.57 3.41
N ARG A 318 3.93 25.70 3.34
CA ARG A 318 3.57 26.85 2.51
C ARG A 318 4.76 27.36 1.73
N LYS A 319 4.46 28.03 0.62
CA LYS A 319 5.48 28.75 -0.17
C LYS A 319 5.81 30.07 0.54
N ILE A 320 7.11 30.36 0.68
CA ILE A 320 7.58 31.69 1.12
C ILE A 320 7.59 32.59 -0.10
N LEU A 321 7.12 33.81 0.07
CA LEU A 321 7.16 34.90 -0.93
C LEU A 321 8.58 35.45 -1.08
#